data_535d84bd18b1bff3a5c15c303978951a
#
_entry.id   535d84bd18b1bff3a5c15c303978951a
#
_cell.length_a   1.000
_cell.length_b   1.000
_cell.length_c   1.000
_cell.angle_alpha   90.00
_cell.angle_beta   90.00
_cell.angle_gamma   90.00
#
_symmetry.space_group_name_H-M   'P 1'
#
loop_
_entity.id
_entity.type
_entity.pdbx_description
1 polymer ?
#
loop_
_entity_poly.entity_id
_entity_poly.type
_entity_poly.pdbx_seq_one_letter_code
_entity_poly.pdbx_strand_id
1 'polypeptide(L)'
;MRKRSMLVVAGAVALVASLIVGPAATAKSERQAAGTVVIGHDQEPVTLNNLITEGNAYTTSLVTNVVLAGGSIYNQNAKLVPYLFNGPAKLVKSNPLTVSFAYKANAAWSDGRQVTGADFLATYRTIMNPNWDITSREGWEDIASVKVKGKNVTVTFKKGKSYAAWDALVASSPYPAHKMAGKNFNDLYRESLDVSSGPFKFSSWQKGTQLVLVKNTAFKAGKPAKVDRVVFRYIPSTPSLFQALQSGEIQVTEPQPQLQIVDIRKNSKFNVQSGPGYFYEHMDIQFGPKGHPALKQRYVRQALITGINRAQIRQALYVTPGLVASAKSLPVLQSLIFKPFEEPYQPNWAKFGFNQQKAINILKGKGCTGGPAKPTANNSDIWSCPGVGKLSFRFTTTSGNQLRALTFEVAQKQLKSVGIELVPRFGPAGTVFGQVLPSGDWDIFMFTWLGGPTSSATSFGLYGCGGDQNYMNYCNKKASDLYKTAQFTPDPVKRAQILNQAEKIMVNDVPSVPMYVRPGFLINSTGVKGPVLNPTQQGSTWNAELWSTSN
;
A
#
# COMPACT_ATOMS: atom_id res chain seq x y z
N MET A 1 70.77 24.59 -45.87
CA MET A 1 71.79 25.14 -44.99
C MET A 1 71.27 25.13 -43.58
N ARG A 2 72.06 24.70 -42.63
CA ARG A 2 71.89 24.58 -41.17
C ARG A 2 70.85 23.54 -40.68
N LYS A 3 71.40 22.36 -40.41
CA LYS A 3 70.93 21.30 -39.50
C LYS A 3 70.86 21.84 -38.06
N ARG A 4 69.74 21.62 -37.35
CA ARG A 4 69.72 21.73 -35.89
C ARG A 4 69.32 20.37 -35.31
N SER A 5 70.26 19.80 -34.58
CA SER A 5 70.17 18.56 -33.83
C SER A 5 69.18 18.70 -32.66
N MET A 6 68.25 17.77 -32.49
CA MET A 6 67.48 17.64 -31.27
C MET A 6 68.16 16.61 -30.35
N LEU A 7 68.58 17.07 -29.20
CA LEU A 7 68.99 16.23 -28.07
C LEU A 7 67.76 15.59 -27.45
N VAL A 8 67.76 14.27 -27.35
CA VAL A 8 66.82 13.50 -26.55
C VAL A 8 67.38 13.39 -25.15
N VAL A 9 66.71 14.03 -24.17
CA VAL A 9 66.98 13.84 -22.74
C VAL A 9 66.02 12.79 -22.24
N ALA A 10 66.50 11.58 -21.93
CA ALA A 10 65.76 10.53 -21.25
C ALA A 10 65.73 10.86 -19.75
N GLY A 11 64.57 11.33 -19.28
CA GLY A 11 64.27 11.50 -17.86
C GLY A 11 63.62 10.25 -17.30
N ALA A 12 64.33 9.49 -16.47
CA ALA A 12 63.76 8.40 -15.71
C ALA A 12 62.85 8.95 -14.60
N VAL A 13 61.55 8.74 -14.74
CA VAL A 13 60.57 9.02 -13.68
C VAL A 13 60.46 7.75 -12.82
N ALA A 14 61.08 7.76 -11.64
CA ALA A 14 60.87 6.77 -10.60
C ALA A 14 59.44 6.97 -10.00
N LEU A 15 58.50 6.06 -10.32
CA LEU A 15 57.22 5.97 -9.66
C LEU A 15 57.41 5.38 -8.26
N VAL A 16 57.42 6.22 -7.23
CA VAL A 16 57.26 5.80 -5.84
C VAL A 16 55.76 5.53 -5.64
N ALA A 17 55.36 4.26 -5.74
CA ALA A 17 54.03 3.82 -5.34
C ALA A 17 53.99 3.82 -3.79
N SER A 18 53.55 4.90 -3.18
CA SER A 18 53.15 4.94 -1.78
C SER A 18 51.84 4.17 -1.64
N LEU A 19 51.93 2.92 -1.21
CA LEU A 19 50.82 2.14 -0.68
C LEU A 19 50.26 2.86 0.56
N ILE A 20 49.24 3.69 0.36
CA ILE A 20 48.38 4.14 1.45
C ILE A 20 47.55 2.92 1.84
N VAL A 21 48.04 2.12 2.78
CA VAL A 21 47.22 1.17 3.53
C VAL A 21 46.35 2.01 4.45
N GLY A 22 45.21 2.46 3.91
CA GLY A 22 44.12 2.95 4.74
C GLY A 22 43.71 1.80 5.68
N PRO A 23 43.38 2.07 6.96
CA PRO A 23 42.89 1.03 7.84
C PRO A 23 41.65 0.47 7.16
N ALA A 24 41.67 -0.81 6.77
CA ALA A 24 40.50 -1.57 6.45
C ALA A 24 39.58 -1.41 7.66
N ALA A 25 38.55 -0.59 7.52
CA ALA A 25 37.45 -0.57 8.46
C ALA A 25 36.87 -1.98 8.42
N THR A 26 37.38 -2.84 9.29
CA THR A 26 36.68 -4.05 9.66
C THR A 26 35.34 -3.56 10.20
N ALA A 27 34.32 -3.59 9.35
CA ALA A 27 32.94 -3.55 9.78
C ALA A 27 32.78 -4.76 10.70
N LYS A 28 33.12 -4.60 11.98
CA LYS A 28 32.62 -5.46 13.03
C LYS A 28 31.12 -5.41 12.84
N SER A 29 30.53 -6.52 12.40
CA SER A 29 29.13 -6.79 12.63
C SER A 29 28.90 -6.44 14.10
N GLU A 30 28.34 -5.27 14.38
CA GLU A 30 27.88 -4.94 15.73
C GLU A 30 26.97 -6.10 16.11
N ARG A 31 27.41 -6.92 17.08
CA ARG A 31 26.52 -7.91 17.70
C ARG A 31 25.30 -7.12 18.11
N GLN A 32 24.19 -7.42 17.46
CA GLN A 32 22.93 -6.76 17.77
C GLN A 32 22.72 -6.80 19.27
N ALA A 33 22.47 -5.61 19.86
CA ALA A 33 22.21 -5.52 21.29
C ALA A 33 21.06 -6.49 21.64
N ALA A 34 21.27 -7.28 22.69
CA ALA A 34 20.24 -8.20 23.18
C ALA A 34 18.89 -7.46 23.30
N GLY A 35 17.81 -8.10 22.86
CA GLY A 35 16.47 -7.48 22.88
C GLY A 35 16.17 -6.54 21.70
N THR A 36 16.98 -6.53 20.64
CA THR A 36 16.72 -5.74 19.41
C THR A 36 16.26 -6.64 18.27
N VAL A 37 15.18 -6.25 17.57
CA VAL A 37 14.74 -6.85 16.31
C VAL A 37 14.84 -5.81 15.21
N VAL A 38 15.52 -6.14 14.11
CA VAL A 38 15.64 -5.29 12.92
C VAL A 38 14.71 -5.80 11.81
N ILE A 39 13.81 -4.93 11.38
CA ILE A 39 12.88 -5.17 10.28
C ILE A 39 13.46 -4.51 9.03
N GLY A 40 13.67 -5.27 7.97
CA GLY A 40 14.00 -4.72 6.66
C GLY A 40 12.75 -4.38 5.87
N HIS A 41 12.71 -3.20 5.28
CA HIS A 41 11.62 -2.78 4.39
C HIS A 41 12.16 -2.06 3.15
N ASP A 42 11.52 -2.29 1.98
CA ASP A 42 11.94 -1.71 0.70
C ASP A 42 11.49 -0.26 0.49
N GLN A 43 10.62 0.24 1.36
CA GLN A 43 10.08 1.59 1.30
C GLN A 43 10.24 2.29 2.65
N GLU A 44 10.65 3.55 2.60
CA GLU A 44 10.73 4.44 3.76
C GLU A 44 9.47 5.32 3.83
N PRO A 45 8.92 5.62 5.03
CA PRO A 45 7.88 6.65 5.16
C PRO A 45 8.39 8.02 4.69
N VAL A 46 7.53 8.80 4.06
CA VAL A 46 7.82 10.21 3.80
C VAL A 46 7.61 11.03 5.06
N THR A 47 6.59 10.66 5.84
CA THR A 47 6.18 11.29 7.10
C THR A 47 5.57 10.25 8.03
N LEU A 48 5.54 10.52 9.33
CA LEU A 48 4.88 9.69 10.33
C LEU A 48 3.43 10.14 10.63
N ASN A 49 2.94 11.18 9.96
CA ASN A 49 1.54 11.58 10.03
C ASN A 49 0.71 10.77 9.02
N ASN A 50 0.09 9.68 9.46
CA ASN A 50 -0.67 8.78 8.57
C ASN A 50 -2.08 9.28 8.21
N LEU A 51 -2.52 10.44 8.72
CA LEU A 51 -3.81 11.04 8.36
C LEU A 51 -3.74 11.98 7.15
N ILE A 52 -2.56 12.52 6.85
CA ILE A 52 -2.38 13.40 5.68
C ILE A 52 -2.08 12.59 4.40
N THR A 53 -2.39 13.16 3.25
CA THR A 53 -2.25 12.50 1.93
C THR A 53 -0.84 11.94 1.70
N GLU A 54 0.20 12.69 2.01
CA GLU A 54 1.60 12.29 1.87
C GLU A 54 1.98 11.10 2.77
N GLY A 55 1.32 10.98 3.93
CA GLY A 55 1.56 9.90 4.90
C GLY A 55 0.69 8.67 4.71
N ASN A 56 -0.22 8.67 3.74
CA ASN A 56 -1.09 7.52 3.44
C ASN A 56 -0.31 6.40 2.72
N ALA A 57 0.63 5.80 3.44
CA ALA A 57 1.49 4.74 2.94
C ALA A 57 1.55 3.57 3.92
N TYR A 58 1.70 2.35 3.38
CA TYR A 58 1.80 1.13 4.18
C TYR A 58 2.96 1.19 5.18
N THR A 59 4.11 1.65 4.73
CA THR A 59 5.30 1.76 5.56
C THR A 59 5.12 2.73 6.73
N THR A 60 4.35 3.83 6.55
CA THR A 60 3.95 4.71 7.66
C THR A 60 3.09 3.94 8.67
N SER A 61 2.12 3.16 8.19
CA SER A 61 1.22 2.37 9.05
C SER A 61 1.97 1.33 9.87
N LEU A 62 3.00 0.66 9.30
CA LEU A 62 3.82 -0.31 10.04
C LEU A 62 4.50 0.29 11.28
N VAL A 63 4.91 1.56 11.20
CA VAL A 63 5.50 2.29 12.33
C VAL A 63 4.42 2.80 13.28
N THR A 64 3.40 3.46 12.72
CA THR A 64 2.39 4.13 13.55
C THR A 64 1.48 3.15 14.29
N ASN A 65 1.19 1.97 13.75
CA ASN A 65 0.35 0.95 14.40
C ASN A 65 0.90 0.47 15.75
N VAL A 66 2.22 0.51 15.96
CA VAL A 66 2.84 0.10 17.23
C VAL A 66 3.15 1.27 18.16
N VAL A 67 3.06 2.50 17.67
CA VAL A 67 3.26 3.74 18.45
C VAL A 67 1.91 4.38 18.81
N LEU A 68 1.00 4.51 17.86
CA LEU A 68 -0.35 5.04 18.04
C LEU A 68 -1.35 3.89 17.93
N ALA A 69 -1.56 3.19 19.02
CA ALA A 69 -2.43 2.02 19.04
C ALA A 69 -3.89 2.38 18.78
N GLY A 70 -4.58 1.55 17.98
CA GLY A 70 -6.01 1.69 17.71
C GLY A 70 -6.90 1.28 18.89
N GLY A 71 -8.14 1.72 18.89
CA GLY A 71 -9.17 1.24 19.82
C GLY A 71 -9.39 -0.27 19.68
N SER A 72 -9.46 -0.76 18.43
CA SER A 72 -9.37 -2.17 18.05
C SER A 72 -8.40 -2.33 16.87
N ILE A 73 -7.90 -3.54 16.67
CA ILE A 73 -6.96 -3.88 15.59
C ILE A 73 -7.42 -5.14 14.87
N TYR A 74 -7.04 -5.31 13.62
CA TYR A 74 -7.25 -6.57 12.90
C TYR A 74 -6.16 -7.58 13.28
N ASN A 75 -6.58 -8.78 13.72
CA ASN A 75 -5.68 -9.90 13.99
C ASN A 75 -5.35 -10.70 12.71
N GLN A 76 -4.54 -11.76 12.83
CA GLN A 76 -4.13 -12.63 11.72
C GLN A 76 -5.30 -13.35 11.01
N ASN A 77 -6.48 -13.41 11.62
CA ASN A 77 -7.69 -13.97 11.02
C ASN A 77 -8.59 -12.90 10.42
N ALA A 78 -8.07 -11.69 10.23
CA ALA A 78 -8.81 -10.51 9.75
C ALA A 78 -10.04 -10.15 10.61
N LYS A 79 -10.02 -10.50 11.89
CA LYS A 79 -11.07 -10.12 12.86
C LYS A 79 -10.67 -8.88 13.63
N LEU A 80 -11.58 -7.92 13.73
CA LEU A 80 -11.38 -6.72 14.54
C LEU A 80 -11.50 -7.09 16.03
N VAL A 81 -10.41 -6.94 16.78
CA VAL A 81 -10.33 -7.28 18.20
C VAL A 81 -9.99 -6.05 19.04
N PRO A 82 -10.59 -5.89 20.23
CA PRO A 82 -10.31 -4.76 21.12
C PRO A 82 -8.82 -4.71 21.51
N TYR A 83 -8.22 -3.52 21.42
CA TYR A 83 -6.82 -3.30 21.81
C TYR A 83 -6.71 -2.24 22.90
N LEU A 84 -6.97 -0.93 22.61
CA LEU A 84 -7.14 0.08 23.65
C LEU A 84 -8.56 0.11 24.23
N PHE A 85 -9.55 -0.45 23.51
CA PHE A 85 -10.92 -0.51 24.03
C PHE A 85 -11.10 -1.60 25.08
N ASN A 86 -12.01 -1.32 26.03
CA ASN A 86 -12.43 -2.25 27.08
C ASN A 86 -13.53 -3.20 26.59
N GLY A 87 -13.40 -3.73 25.38
CA GLY A 87 -14.36 -4.56 24.69
C GLY A 87 -14.69 -4.02 23.30
N PRO A 88 -15.44 -4.76 22.47
CA PRO A 88 -15.84 -4.29 21.16
C PRO A 88 -16.71 -3.02 21.27
N ALA A 89 -16.61 -2.14 20.28
CA ALA A 89 -17.58 -1.05 20.12
C ALA A 89 -18.99 -1.63 19.92
N LYS A 90 -20.00 -1.01 20.53
CA LYS A 90 -21.37 -1.53 20.61
C LYS A 90 -22.32 -0.66 19.79
N LEU A 91 -23.17 -1.30 19.00
CA LEU A 91 -24.33 -0.65 18.42
C LEU A 91 -25.36 -0.36 19.53
N VAL A 92 -25.69 0.92 19.73
CA VAL A 92 -26.67 1.38 20.73
C VAL A 92 -28.03 1.56 20.08
N LYS A 93 -28.04 2.13 18.84
CA LYS A 93 -29.27 2.40 18.07
C LYS A 93 -28.93 2.34 16.59
N SER A 94 -29.83 1.79 15.79
CA SER A 94 -29.64 1.64 14.34
C SER A 94 -30.07 2.88 13.53
N ASN A 95 -31.00 3.69 14.04
CA ASN A 95 -31.47 4.90 13.33
C ASN A 95 -31.87 6.03 14.30
N PRO A 96 -31.18 7.17 14.34
CA PRO A 96 -29.88 7.35 13.70
C PRO A 96 -28.86 6.36 14.28
N LEU A 97 -27.96 5.88 13.46
CA LEU A 97 -26.88 4.99 13.88
C LEU A 97 -26.12 5.62 15.06
N THR A 98 -26.16 4.94 16.20
CA THR A 98 -25.49 5.40 17.43
C THR A 98 -24.66 4.25 17.98
N VAL A 99 -23.39 4.49 18.22
CA VAL A 99 -22.44 3.49 18.70
C VAL A 99 -21.73 4.00 19.96
N SER A 100 -21.31 3.09 20.82
CA SER A 100 -20.56 3.43 22.03
C SER A 100 -19.37 2.51 22.22
N PHE A 101 -18.33 3.06 22.84
CA PHE A 101 -17.14 2.34 23.26
C PHE A 101 -16.50 3.02 24.48
N ALA A 102 -15.58 2.29 25.11
CA ALA A 102 -14.81 2.84 26.23
C ALA A 102 -13.35 2.41 26.11
N TYR A 103 -12.43 3.32 26.43
CA TYR A 103 -11.01 2.98 26.60
C TYR A 103 -10.79 2.22 27.90
N LYS A 104 -9.81 1.29 27.92
CA LYS A 104 -9.37 0.57 29.13
C LYS A 104 -8.94 1.55 30.22
N ALA A 105 -9.19 1.20 31.49
CA ALA A 105 -8.81 2.04 32.64
C ALA A 105 -7.31 2.35 32.65
N ASN A 106 -6.48 1.41 32.24
CA ASN A 106 -5.02 1.51 32.21
C ASN A 106 -4.45 1.95 30.84
N ALA A 107 -5.28 2.35 29.88
CA ALA A 107 -4.79 2.94 28.64
C ALA A 107 -4.23 4.34 28.91
N ALA A 108 -2.94 4.52 28.60
CA ALA A 108 -2.20 5.76 28.87
C ALA A 108 -1.22 6.08 27.75
N TRP A 109 -0.91 7.34 27.57
CA TRP A 109 0.18 7.85 26.75
C TRP A 109 1.54 7.62 27.47
N SER A 110 2.61 7.60 26.72
CA SER A 110 3.97 7.37 27.24
C SER A 110 4.48 8.49 28.17
N ASP A 111 3.82 9.65 28.21
CA ASP A 111 4.07 10.75 29.14
C ASP A 111 3.25 10.65 30.43
N GLY A 112 2.54 9.54 30.65
CA GLY A 112 1.74 9.27 31.84
C GLY A 112 0.30 9.76 31.80
N ARG A 113 -0.11 10.57 30.82
CA ARG A 113 -1.50 11.01 30.67
C ARG A 113 -2.38 9.85 30.21
N GLN A 114 -3.64 9.85 30.69
CA GLN A 114 -4.59 8.82 30.32
C GLN A 114 -5.09 9.02 28.88
N VAL A 115 -5.21 7.92 28.12
CA VAL A 115 -5.98 7.93 26.88
C VAL A 115 -7.46 7.99 27.21
N THR A 116 -8.16 8.97 26.67
CA THR A 116 -9.57 9.26 26.98
C THR A 116 -10.39 9.53 25.72
N GLY A 117 -11.70 9.67 25.89
CA GLY A 117 -12.58 10.10 24.79
C GLY A 117 -12.27 11.50 24.27
N ALA A 118 -11.56 12.34 25.02
CA ALA A 118 -11.11 13.65 24.53
C ALA A 118 -10.09 13.50 23.39
N ASP A 119 -9.25 12.48 23.41
CA ASP A 119 -8.29 12.21 22.34
C ASP A 119 -9.04 11.78 21.05
N PHE A 120 -10.07 10.94 21.17
CA PHE A 120 -10.93 10.60 20.04
C PHE A 120 -11.64 11.84 19.46
N LEU A 121 -12.23 12.68 20.34
CA LEU A 121 -12.93 13.90 19.92
C LEU A 121 -11.96 14.89 19.24
N ALA A 122 -10.74 15.03 19.75
CA ALA A 122 -9.72 15.87 19.14
C ALA A 122 -9.31 15.34 17.76
N THR A 123 -9.12 14.03 17.63
CA THR A 123 -8.83 13.37 16.35
C THR A 123 -9.96 13.60 15.35
N TYR A 124 -11.22 13.39 15.75
CA TYR A 124 -12.39 13.68 14.92
C TYR A 124 -12.42 15.13 14.44
N ARG A 125 -12.22 16.09 15.36
CA ARG A 125 -12.20 17.52 15.01
C ARG A 125 -11.06 17.87 14.04
N THR A 126 -9.91 17.26 14.21
CA THR A 126 -8.76 17.42 13.30
C THR A 126 -9.08 16.89 11.91
N ILE A 127 -9.65 15.70 11.81
CA ILE A 127 -10.05 15.12 10.51
C ILE A 127 -11.08 16.00 9.82
N MET A 128 -12.02 16.57 10.55
CA MET A 128 -13.09 17.42 10.00
C MET A 128 -12.67 18.86 9.72
N ASN A 129 -11.49 19.27 10.13
CA ASN A 129 -11.00 20.63 9.85
C ASN A 129 -10.62 20.76 8.35
N PRO A 130 -11.27 21.67 7.59
CA PRO A 130 -11.01 21.84 6.17
C PRO A 130 -9.61 22.39 5.84
N ASN A 131 -8.93 22.98 6.81
CA ASN A 131 -7.59 23.56 6.63
C ASN A 131 -6.47 22.50 6.62
N TRP A 132 -6.79 21.23 6.99
CA TRP A 132 -5.80 20.16 7.04
C TRP A 132 -5.89 19.27 5.79
N ASP A 133 -4.74 18.86 5.29
CA ASP A 133 -4.60 17.90 4.20
C ASP A 133 -4.90 16.48 4.70
N ILE A 134 -6.17 16.18 4.92
CA ILE A 134 -6.62 14.86 5.36
C ILE A 134 -6.92 13.97 4.15
N THR A 135 -6.32 12.79 4.12
CA THR A 135 -6.44 11.81 3.03
C THR A 135 -7.88 11.44 2.71
N SER A 136 -8.70 11.22 3.74
CA SER A 136 -10.12 10.92 3.58
C SER A 136 -10.91 11.35 4.81
N ARG A 137 -12.09 11.91 4.56
CA ARG A 137 -13.10 12.23 5.57
C ARG A 137 -14.30 11.28 5.50
N GLU A 138 -14.21 10.25 4.65
CA GLU A 138 -15.29 9.28 4.45
C GLU A 138 -15.72 8.64 5.78
N GLY A 139 -17.02 8.69 6.06
CA GLY A 139 -17.62 8.21 7.30
C GLY A 139 -17.50 9.19 8.47
N TRP A 140 -16.40 9.93 8.59
CA TRP A 140 -16.23 10.98 9.61
C TRP A 140 -17.17 12.17 9.37
N GLU A 141 -17.35 12.56 8.13
CA GLU A 141 -18.26 13.63 7.72
C GLU A 141 -19.73 13.30 7.98
N ASP A 142 -20.06 12.02 8.14
CA ASP A 142 -21.42 11.54 8.43
C ASP A 142 -21.76 11.52 9.93
N ILE A 143 -20.81 11.84 10.81
CA ILE A 143 -21.01 11.95 12.24
C ILE A 143 -21.79 13.25 12.56
N ALA A 144 -22.88 13.13 13.31
CA ALA A 144 -23.67 14.25 13.79
C ALA A 144 -23.16 14.77 15.13
N SER A 145 -22.74 13.86 16.03
CA SER A 145 -22.21 14.26 17.34
C SER A 145 -21.30 13.19 17.95
N VAL A 146 -20.34 13.66 18.73
CA VAL A 146 -19.48 12.85 19.59
C VAL A 146 -19.64 13.34 21.02
N LYS A 147 -20.16 12.48 21.91
CA LYS A 147 -20.32 12.75 23.34
C LYS A 147 -19.26 11.99 24.12
N VAL A 148 -18.57 12.68 25.02
CA VAL A 148 -17.46 12.15 25.82
C VAL A 148 -17.78 12.30 27.30
N LYS A 149 -17.59 11.19 28.06
CA LYS A 149 -17.60 11.20 29.53
C LYS A 149 -16.40 10.37 29.99
N GLY A 150 -15.28 11.05 30.26
CA GLY A 150 -14.02 10.42 30.63
C GLY A 150 -13.53 9.47 29.50
N LYS A 151 -13.48 8.18 29.78
CA LYS A 151 -13.08 7.13 28.83
C LYS A 151 -14.22 6.64 27.93
N ASN A 152 -15.47 6.97 28.25
CA ASN A 152 -16.63 6.55 27.47
C ASN A 152 -16.92 7.54 26.35
N VAL A 153 -17.21 7.01 25.18
CA VAL A 153 -17.52 7.78 23.97
C VAL A 153 -18.81 7.24 23.36
N THR A 154 -19.69 8.14 22.96
CA THR A 154 -20.88 7.82 22.17
C THR A 154 -20.84 8.65 20.89
N VAL A 155 -20.85 7.98 19.75
CA VAL A 155 -20.88 8.59 18.42
C VAL A 155 -22.25 8.38 17.82
N THR A 156 -22.90 9.47 17.39
CA THR A 156 -24.18 9.43 16.67
C THR A 156 -23.97 9.96 15.26
N PHE A 157 -24.37 9.18 14.27
CA PHE A 157 -24.31 9.56 12.86
C PHE A 157 -25.54 10.37 12.46
N LYS A 158 -25.46 11.10 11.37
CA LYS A 158 -26.57 11.85 10.79
C LYS A 158 -27.71 10.89 10.39
N LYS A 159 -28.95 11.34 10.51
CA LYS A 159 -30.12 10.53 10.11
C LYS A 159 -29.99 10.12 8.63
N GLY A 160 -30.20 8.83 8.33
CA GLY A 160 -30.04 8.28 6.99
C GLY A 160 -28.60 8.06 6.55
N LYS A 161 -27.61 8.27 7.43
CA LYS A 161 -26.18 8.07 7.20
C LYS A 161 -25.62 6.98 8.10
N SER A 162 -26.21 5.78 7.99
CA SER A 162 -25.77 4.61 8.76
C SER A 162 -24.50 4.01 8.14
N TYR A 163 -23.34 4.63 8.40
CA TYR A 163 -22.06 4.24 7.80
C TYR A 163 -21.74 2.77 8.07
N ALA A 164 -21.55 2.00 7.01
CA ALA A 164 -21.47 0.53 7.08
C ALA A 164 -20.18 0.01 7.75
N ALA A 165 -19.08 0.75 7.65
CA ALA A 165 -17.79 0.42 8.29
C ALA A 165 -17.57 1.19 9.61
N TRP A 166 -18.63 1.52 10.32
CA TRP A 166 -18.57 2.31 11.55
C TRP A 166 -17.67 1.71 12.63
N ASP A 167 -17.61 0.39 12.74
CA ASP A 167 -16.82 -0.33 13.72
C ASP A 167 -15.30 -0.14 13.51
N ALA A 168 -14.85 -0.25 12.27
CA ALA A 168 -13.47 0.07 11.89
C ALA A 168 -13.17 1.57 12.01
N LEU A 169 -14.13 2.44 11.66
CA LEU A 169 -13.97 3.90 11.77
C LEU A 169 -13.70 4.32 13.21
N VAL A 170 -14.57 3.90 14.16
CA VAL A 170 -14.41 4.31 15.58
C VAL A 170 -13.25 3.61 16.27
N ALA A 171 -12.78 2.47 15.73
CA ALA A 171 -11.64 1.72 16.24
C ALA A 171 -10.29 2.31 15.85
N SER A 172 -10.25 3.34 14.99
CA SER A 172 -9.00 3.98 14.56
C SER A 172 -8.18 4.51 15.74
N SER A 173 -6.89 4.73 15.50
CA SER A 173 -5.97 5.25 16.52
C SER A 173 -6.35 6.69 16.91
N PRO A 174 -6.56 6.98 18.20
CA PRO A 174 -6.68 8.36 18.65
C PRO A 174 -5.32 9.04 18.59
N TYR A 175 -5.33 10.33 18.30
CA TYR A 175 -4.15 11.20 18.45
C TYR A 175 -4.19 11.95 19.79
N PRO A 176 -3.04 12.28 20.38
CA PRO A 176 -3.00 12.89 21.71
C PRO A 176 -3.49 14.33 21.69
N ALA A 177 -4.68 14.59 22.24
CA ALA A 177 -5.32 15.90 22.24
C ALA A 177 -4.42 17.02 22.76
N HIS A 178 -3.65 16.73 23.82
CA HIS A 178 -2.75 17.68 24.48
C HIS A 178 -1.51 18.05 23.65
N LYS A 179 -1.20 17.29 22.60
CA LYS A 179 -0.10 17.58 21.68
C LYS A 179 -0.57 18.29 20.40
N MET A 180 -1.86 18.18 20.07
CA MET A 180 -2.43 18.77 18.86
C MET A 180 -2.96 20.19 19.06
N ALA A 181 -3.31 20.56 20.31
CA ALA A 181 -3.93 21.84 20.62
C ALA A 181 -3.06 23.03 20.13
N GLY A 182 -3.64 23.90 19.31
CA GLY A 182 -2.98 25.10 18.76
C GLY A 182 -1.87 24.84 17.75
N LYS A 183 -1.72 23.62 17.25
CA LYS A 183 -0.69 23.26 16.28
C LYS A 183 -1.26 23.14 14.86
N ASN A 184 -0.41 23.43 13.86
CA ASN A 184 -0.69 23.09 12.47
C ASN A 184 -0.56 21.59 12.28
N PHE A 185 -1.67 20.92 11.98
CA PHE A 185 -1.66 19.45 11.88
C PHE A 185 -0.92 18.95 10.62
N ASN A 186 -0.81 19.75 9.56
CA ASN A 186 -0.04 19.39 8.36
C ASN A 186 1.46 19.27 8.66
N ASP A 187 1.95 19.95 9.68
CA ASP A 187 3.37 19.94 10.08
C ASP A 187 3.63 18.98 11.25
N LEU A 188 2.55 18.59 11.96
CA LEU A 188 2.65 17.71 13.12
C LEU A 188 2.99 16.28 12.70
N TYR A 189 3.81 15.60 13.48
CA TYR A 189 4.15 14.19 13.30
C TYR A 189 4.83 13.87 11.95
N ARG A 190 5.45 14.85 11.31
CA ARG A 190 6.15 14.60 10.05
C ARG A 190 7.38 13.72 10.24
N GLU A 191 8.18 13.98 11.27
CA GLU A 191 9.47 13.32 11.49
C GLU A 191 9.61 12.62 12.84
N SER A 192 8.67 12.84 13.75
CA SER A 192 8.68 12.25 15.09
C SER A 192 7.27 12.05 15.64
N LEU A 193 7.16 11.17 16.62
CA LEU A 193 5.94 10.92 17.39
C LEU A 193 6.28 11.12 18.86
N ASP A 194 5.91 12.27 19.43
CA ASP A 194 6.33 12.73 20.76
C ASP A 194 5.87 11.83 21.89
N VAL A 195 4.68 11.22 21.75
CA VAL A 195 4.08 10.32 22.73
C VAL A 195 3.47 9.10 22.05
N SER A 196 3.33 8.04 22.80
CA SER A 196 2.82 6.75 22.32
C SER A 196 1.70 6.24 23.20
N SER A 197 0.67 5.67 22.59
CA SER A 197 -0.37 4.87 23.25
C SER A 197 -0.15 3.37 23.05
N GLY A 198 0.86 2.98 22.27
CA GLY A 198 1.19 1.61 21.89
C GLY A 198 2.34 1.00 22.69
N PRO A 199 2.71 -0.25 22.37
CA PRO A 199 3.78 -1.00 23.07
C PRO A 199 5.18 -0.47 22.82
N PHE A 200 5.38 0.32 21.77
CA PHE A 200 6.65 0.98 21.47
C PHE A 200 6.46 2.49 21.36
N LYS A 201 7.52 3.25 21.56
CA LYS A 201 7.58 4.69 21.35
C LYS A 201 8.71 5.05 20.39
N PHE A 202 8.51 6.13 19.65
CA PHE A 202 9.53 6.69 18.76
C PHE A 202 10.79 7.08 19.53
N SER A 203 11.94 6.80 18.97
CA SER A 203 13.25 7.19 19.53
C SER A 203 14.02 8.07 18.55
N SER A 204 14.24 7.62 17.32
CA SER A 204 14.98 8.40 16.32
C SER A 204 14.65 7.94 14.90
N TRP A 205 14.88 8.82 13.94
CA TRP A 205 14.78 8.53 12.52
C TRP A 205 15.94 9.17 11.78
N GLN A 206 16.84 8.34 11.27
CA GLN A 206 17.88 8.72 10.33
C GLN A 206 17.36 8.44 8.92
N LYS A 207 16.85 9.48 8.25
CA LYS A 207 16.28 9.36 6.90
C LYS A 207 17.25 8.72 5.92
N GLY A 208 16.71 7.88 5.04
CA GLY A 208 17.48 7.07 4.09
C GLY A 208 18.14 5.84 4.70
N THR A 209 18.07 5.65 6.00
CA THR A 209 18.80 4.58 6.69
C THR A 209 17.92 3.75 7.61
N GLN A 210 17.44 4.33 8.71
CA GLN A 210 16.71 3.58 9.73
C GLN A 210 15.81 4.45 10.61
N LEU A 211 14.77 3.83 11.15
CA LEU A 211 13.91 4.39 12.19
C LEU A 211 13.95 3.46 13.41
N VAL A 212 14.12 4.02 14.59
CA VAL A 212 14.25 3.28 15.85
C VAL A 212 13.05 3.53 16.74
N LEU A 213 12.42 2.46 17.15
CA LEU A 213 11.42 2.43 18.21
C LEU A 213 12.00 1.73 19.43
N VAL A 214 11.65 2.22 20.63
CA VAL A 214 12.04 1.60 21.89
C VAL A 214 10.78 1.20 22.68
N LYS A 215 10.93 0.21 23.55
CA LYS A 215 9.87 -0.28 24.43
C LYS A 215 9.20 0.86 25.19
N ASN A 216 7.89 0.91 25.16
CA ASN A 216 7.09 1.82 25.96
C ASN A 216 6.74 1.17 27.30
N THR A 217 7.49 1.49 28.35
CA THR A 217 7.28 0.94 29.70
C THR A 217 5.99 1.43 30.35
N ALA A 218 5.43 2.55 29.86
CA ALA A 218 4.12 3.07 30.30
C ALA A 218 2.93 2.32 29.68
N PHE A 219 3.15 1.51 28.63
CA PHE A 219 2.08 0.75 27.99
C PHE A 219 1.57 -0.37 28.91
N LYS A 220 0.29 -0.26 29.34
CA LYS A 220 -0.39 -1.23 30.21
C LYS A 220 -1.69 -1.77 29.62
N ALA A 221 -2.14 -1.23 28.48
CA ALA A 221 -3.40 -1.62 27.86
C ALA A 221 -3.38 -3.04 27.22
N GLY A 222 -2.18 -3.57 26.93
CA GLY A 222 -1.94 -4.90 26.40
C GLY A 222 -0.77 -5.59 27.08
N LYS A 223 -0.22 -6.62 26.42
CA LYS A 223 1.01 -7.28 26.90
C LYS A 223 2.20 -6.33 26.72
N PRO A 224 3.11 -6.23 27.69
CA PRO A 224 4.32 -5.44 27.55
C PRO A 224 5.20 -6.03 26.43
N ALA A 225 5.88 -5.16 25.69
CA ALA A 225 6.84 -5.60 24.68
C ALA A 225 7.93 -6.47 25.32
N LYS A 226 8.26 -7.60 24.68
CA LYS A 226 9.31 -8.51 25.16
C LYS A 226 10.69 -8.05 24.70
N VAL A 227 10.79 -7.44 23.49
CA VAL A 227 12.02 -6.85 22.98
C VAL A 227 12.12 -5.40 23.41
N ASP A 228 13.34 -4.90 23.56
CA ASP A 228 13.61 -3.52 24.01
C ASP A 228 13.57 -2.52 22.86
N ARG A 229 13.90 -2.99 21.64
CA ARG A 229 13.99 -2.14 20.45
C ARG A 229 13.45 -2.86 19.20
N VAL A 230 12.80 -2.08 18.35
CA VAL A 230 12.45 -2.44 16.97
C VAL A 230 13.08 -1.39 16.06
N VAL A 231 13.89 -1.83 15.11
CA VAL A 231 14.57 -0.97 14.15
C VAL A 231 14.03 -1.27 12.76
N PHE A 232 13.49 -0.27 12.08
CA PHE A 232 13.17 -0.36 10.65
C PHE A 232 14.40 0.06 9.86
N ARG A 233 14.96 -0.87 9.08
CA ARG A 233 16.06 -0.66 8.15
C ARG A 233 15.48 -0.51 6.75
N TYR A 234 15.73 0.63 6.10
CA TYR A 234 15.20 0.91 4.77
C TYR A 234 16.22 0.53 3.69
N ILE A 235 15.85 -0.45 2.85
CA ILE A 235 16.69 -1.02 1.79
C ILE A 235 15.88 -1.04 0.50
N PRO A 236 15.92 0.01 -0.34
CA PRO A 236 15.05 0.15 -1.52
C PRO A 236 15.20 -0.93 -2.58
N SER A 237 16.37 -1.56 -2.66
CA SER A 237 16.64 -2.66 -3.59
C SER A 237 16.15 -3.98 -3.00
N THR A 238 15.19 -4.64 -3.63
CA THR A 238 14.71 -5.95 -3.17
C THR A 238 15.77 -7.05 -3.16
N PRO A 239 16.70 -7.17 -4.13
CA PRO A 239 17.82 -8.08 -4.01
C PRO A 239 18.70 -7.79 -2.78
N SER A 240 19.02 -6.52 -2.52
CA SER A 240 19.82 -6.11 -1.35
C SER A 240 19.10 -6.39 -0.04
N LEU A 241 17.77 -6.26 0.00
CA LEU A 241 16.95 -6.62 1.17
C LEU A 241 17.11 -8.11 1.53
N PHE A 242 17.11 -9.01 0.52
CA PHE A 242 17.33 -10.44 0.75
C PHE A 242 18.77 -10.76 1.14
N GLN A 243 19.77 -10.03 0.62
CA GLN A 243 21.16 -10.16 1.06
C GLN A 243 21.32 -9.75 2.53
N ALA A 244 20.70 -8.64 2.95
CA ALA A 244 20.69 -8.19 4.35
C ALA A 244 20.01 -9.20 5.28
N LEU A 245 18.95 -9.87 4.82
CA LEU A 245 18.31 -10.96 5.57
C LEU A 245 19.25 -12.17 5.72
N GLN A 246 19.91 -12.58 4.64
CA GLN A 246 20.81 -13.74 4.64
C GLN A 246 22.09 -13.50 5.46
N SER A 247 22.61 -12.27 5.49
CA SER A 247 23.76 -11.88 6.31
C SER A 247 23.42 -11.68 7.79
N GLY A 248 22.11 -11.59 8.14
CA GLY A 248 21.66 -11.30 9.50
C GLY A 248 21.65 -9.81 9.86
N GLU A 249 21.89 -8.91 8.92
CA GLU A 249 21.72 -7.46 9.12
C GLU A 249 20.28 -7.10 9.47
N ILE A 250 19.30 -7.80 8.89
CA ILE A 250 17.90 -7.75 9.27
C ILE A 250 17.42 -9.14 9.68
N GLN A 251 16.44 -9.22 10.60
CA GLN A 251 15.89 -10.48 11.06
C GLN A 251 14.47 -10.73 10.62
N VAL A 252 13.71 -9.71 10.30
CA VAL A 252 12.31 -9.79 9.87
C VAL A 252 12.14 -8.96 8.61
N THR A 253 11.37 -9.45 7.67
CA THR A 253 10.92 -8.66 6.53
C THR A 253 9.54 -9.11 6.05
N GLU A 254 8.75 -8.16 5.59
CA GLU A 254 7.51 -8.39 4.84
C GLU A 254 7.73 -7.92 3.39
N PRO A 255 8.47 -8.72 2.60
CA PRO A 255 8.84 -8.30 1.27
C PRO A 255 7.62 -8.30 0.34
N GLN A 256 7.65 -7.43 -0.64
CA GLN A 256 6.81 -7.64 -1.81
C GLN A 256 7.15 -9.00 -2.45
N PRO A 257 6.22 -9.66 -3.18
CA PRO A 257 6.51 -10.92 -3.84
C PRO A 257 7.78 -10.80 -4.70
N GLN A 258 8.77 -11.68 -4.48
CA GLN A 258 10.06 -11.69 -5.18
C GLN A 258 10.55 -13.12 -5.39
N LEU A 259 11.30 -13.36 -6.46
CA LEU A 259 11.78 -14.71 -6.81
C LEU A 259 12.71 -15.31 -5.75
N GLN A 260 13.48 -14.46 -5.07
CA GLN A 260 14.39 -14.87 -4.00
C GLN A 260 13.70 -15.62 -2.85
N ILE A 261 12.39 -15.42 -2.65
CA ILE A 261 11.60 -16.13 -1.62
C ILE A 261 11.62 -17.64 -1.85
N VAL A 262 11.72 -18.08 -3.10
CA VAL A 262 11.77 -19.51 -3.45
C VAL A 262 12.99 -20.19 -2.83
N ASP A 263 14.14 -19.52 -2.86
CA ASP A 263 15.37 -20.06 -2.28
C ASP A 263 15.44 -19.89 -0.76
N ILE A 264 14.93 -18.79 -0.24
CA ILE A 264 14.82 -18.56 1.21
C ILE A 264 13.97 -19.66 1.87
N ARG A 265 12.88 -20.12 1.24
CA ARG A 265 12.05 -21.22 1.77
C ARG A 265 12.81 -22.54 1.98
N LYS A 266 13.88 -22.77 1.23
CA LYS A 266 14.72 -23.98 1.34
C LYS A 266 15.74 -23.87 2.48
N ASN A 267 15.95 -22.67 3.03
CA ASN A 267 16.95 -22.41 4.04
C ASN A 267 16.34 -22.50 5.45
N SER A 268 16.76 -23.50 6.23
CA SER A 268 16.25 -23.78 7.58
C SER A 268 16.50 -22.67 8.62
N LYS A 269 17.33 -21.68 8.27
CA LYS A 269 17.57 -20.49 9.12
C LYS A 269 16.39 -19.50 9.12
N PHE A 270 15.42 -19.69 8.23
CA PHE A 270 14.29 -18.77 8.06
C PHE A 270 12.94 -19.47 8.16
N ASN A 271 11.99 -18.79 8.76
CA ASN A 271 10.57 -19.12 8.70
C ASN A 271 9.94 -18.26 7.62
N VAL A 272 9.27 -18.87 6.64
CA VAL A 272 8.56 -18.17 5.57
C VAL A 272 7.06 -18.46 5.69
N GLN A 273 6.31 -17.45 6.09
CA GLN A 273 4.85 -17.47 6.08
C GLN A 273 4.34 -16.87 4.77
N SER A 274 3.30 -17.43 4.21
CA SER A 274 2.64 -16.87 3.02
C SER A 274 1.16 -17.17 3.04
N GLY A 275 0.36 -16.28 2.46
CA GLY A 275 -1.07 -16.46 2.39
C GLY A 275 -1.74 -15.38 1.54
N PRO A 276 -3.02 -15.57 1.19
CA PRO A 276 -3.81 -14.54 0.55
C PRO A 276 -4.05 -13.39 1.54
N GLY A 277 -4.07 -12.17 1.02
CA GLY A 277 -4.40 -10.97 1.79
C GLY A 277 -5.47 -10.14 1.09
N TYR A 278 -5.92 -9.08 1.75
CA TYR A 278 -6.82 -8.08 1.16
C TYR A 278 -6.09 -7.11 0.22
N PHE A 279 -4.94 -7.52 -0.30
CA PHE A 279 -4.08 -6.74 -1.19
C PHE A 279 -4.26 -7.18 -2.63
N TYR A 280 -4.36 -6.24 -3.56
CA TYR A 280 -4.47 -6.61 -4.97
C TYR A 280 -3.71 -5.66 -5.88
N GLU A 281 -2.98 -6.24 -6.83
CA GLU A 281 -2.33 -5.52 -7.92
C GLU A 281 -3.34 -5.19 -9.01
N HIS A 282 -3.25 -3.99 -9.53
CA HIS A 282 -4.10 -3.48 -10.61
C HIS A 282 -3.38 -2.39 -11.38
N MET A 283 -3.92 -2.02 -12.52
CA MET A 283 -3.45 -0.90 -13.31
C MET A 283 -4.60 0.09 -13.47
N ASP A 284 -4.58 1.21 -12.74
CA ASP A 284 -5.55 2.28 -12.89
C ASP A 284 -5.29 3.08 -14.16
N ILE A 285 -6.37 3.58 -14.77
CA ILE A 285 -6.36 4.36 -16.01
C ILE A 285 -6.84 5.77 -15.69
N GLN A 286 -6.07 6.79 -16.10
CA GLN A 286 -6.38 8.19 -15.81
C GLN A 286 -7.47 8.75 -16.70
N PHE A 287 -8.54 9.28 -16.12
CA PHE A 287 -9.65 9.97 -16.77
C PHE A 287 -9.56 11.50 -16.69
N GLY A 288 -8.70 12.02 -15.82
CA GLY A 288 -8.52 13.43 -15.56
C GLY A 288 -7.85 14.19 -16.71
N PRO A 289 -7.73 15.53 -16.59
CA PRO A 289 -7.23 16.38 -17.68
C PRO A 289 -5.75 16.16 -18.01
N LYS A 290 -4.95 15.66 -17.06
CA LYS A 290 -3.52 15.41 -17.25
C LYS A 290 -3.21 14.03 -17.83
N GLY A 291 -4.20 13.12 -17.91
CA GLY A 291 -4.08 11.84 -18.57
C GLY A 291 -4.20 11.96 -20.08
N HIS A 292 -3.65 10.98 -20.80
CA HIS A 292 -3.70 10.94 -22.25
C HIS A 292 -5.14 10.93 -22.78
N PRO A 293 -5.53 11.80 -23.74
CA PRO A 293 -6.92 11.96 -24.18
C PRO A 293 -7.55 10.67 -24.74
N ALA A 294 -6.75 9.79 -25.35
CA ALA A 294 -7.22 8.49 -25.84
C ALA A 294 -7.77 7.59 -24.73
N LEU A 295 -7.29 7.73 -23.49
CA LEU A 295 -7.77 6.95 -22.36
C LEU A 295 -9.18 7.35 -21.90
N LYS A 296 -9.71 8.48 -22.31
CA LYS A 296 -11.12 8.86 -22.14
C LYS A 296 -12.05 8.07 -23.07
N GLN A 297 -11.51 7.46 -24.12
CA GLN A 297 -12.24 6.64 -25.08
C GLN A 297 -12.41 5.22 -24.55
N ARG A 298 -13.63 4.78 -24.30
CA ARG A 298 -13.93 3.44 -23.76
C ARG A 298 -13.34 2.33 -24.62
N TYR A 299 -13.40 2.45 -25.94
CA TYR A 299 -12.87 1.44 -26.84
C TYR A 299 -11.35 1.26 -26.72
N VAL A 300 -10.59 2.31 -26.41
CA VAL A 300 -9.14 2.23 -26.16
C VAL A 300 -8.89 1.42 -24.88
N ARG A 301 -9.61 1.69 -23.81
CA ARG A 301 -9.47 0.95 -22.55
C ARG A 301 -9.89 -0.52 -22.70
N GLN A 302 -10.93 -0.79 -23.52
CA GLN A 302 -11.33 -2.16 -23.85
C GLN A 302 -10.25 -2.88 -24.67
N ALA A 303 -9.59 -2.21 -25.62
CA ALA A 303 -8.46 -2.77 -26.35
C ALA A 303 -7.26 -3.05 -25.42
N LEU A 304 -6.95 -2.15 -24.48
CA LEU A 304 -5.90 -2.36 -23.46
C LEU A 304 -6.13 -3.63 -22.65
N ILE A 305 -7.26 -3.76 -21.96
CA ILE A 305 -7.52 -4.94 -21.10
C ILE A 305 -7.61 -6.24 -21.90
N THR A 306 -8.13 -6.18 -23.13
CA THR A 306 -8.24 -7.34 -24.02
C THR A 306 -6.88 -7.75 -24.60
N GLY A 307 -5.97 -6.81 -24.77
CA GLY A 307 -4.61 -7.02 -25.28
C GLY A 307 -3.61 -7.58 -24.26
N ILE A 308 -3.92 -7.53 -22.95
CA ILE A 308 -3.06 -8.00 -21.87
C ILE A 308 -3.45 -9.41 -21.42
N ASN A 309 -2.51 -10.37 -21.53
CA ASN A 309 -2.67 -11.72 -20.99
C ASN A 309 -2.28 -11.76 -19.50
N ARG A 310 -3.21 -11.38 -18.63
CA ARG A 310 -3.02 -11.38 -17.17
C ARG A 310 -2.69 -12.77 -16.62
N ALA A 311 -3.27 -13.83 -17.22
CA ALA A 311 -2.99 -15.21 -16.82
C ALA A 311 -1.56 -15.63 -17.15
N GLN A 312 -1.04 -15.22 -18.31
CA GLN A 312 0.36 -15.49 -18.70
C GLN A 312 1.34 -14.74 -17.78
N ILE A 313 1.07 -13.46 -17.47
CA ILE A 313 1.88 -12.68 -16.52
C ILE A 313 1.94 -13.40 -15.18
N ARG A 314 0.80 -13.75 -14.59
CA ARG A 314 0.73 -14.52 -13.35
C ARG A 314 1.49 -15.86 -13.45
N GLN A 315 1.30 -16.61 -14.53
CA GLN A 315 1.97 -17.90 -14.73
C GLN A 315 3.49 -17.73 -14.76
N ALA A 316 3.98 -16.79 -15.56
CA ALA A 316 5.41 -16.58 -15.76
C ALA A 316 6.12 -16.03 -14.50
N LEU A 317 5.46 -15.15 -13.76
CA LEU A 317 6.13 -14.43 -12.67
C LEU A 317 5.90 -15.04 -11.28
N TYR A 318 4.86 -15.84 -11.10
CA TYR A 318 4.50 -16.38 -9.78
C TYR A 318 4.46 -17.91 -9.74
N VAL A 319 3.84 -18.56 -10.73
CA VAL A 319 3.61 -20.01 -10.67
C VAL A 319 4.83 -20.77 -11.17
N THR A 320 5.33 -20.45 -12.37
CA THR A 320 6.48 -21.14 -12.98
C THR A 320 7.73 -21.07 -12.10
N PRO A 321 8.08 -19.93 -11.49
CA PRO A 321 9.21 -19.87 -10.56
C PRO A 321 8.95 -20.55 -9.20
N GLY A 322 7.72 -20.99 -8.91
CA GLY A 322 7.37 -21.62 -7.63
C GLY A 322 7.14 -20.64 -6.47
N LEU A 323 6.94 -19.36 -6.77
CA LEU A 323 6.61 -18.36 -5.75
C LEU A 323 5.26 -18.64 -5.09
N VAL A 324 4.29 -19.12 -5.88
CA VAL A 324 3.01 -19.70 -5.44
C VAL A 324 2.87 -21.11 -5.99
N ALA A 325 2.13 -21.96 -5.26
CA ALA A 325 2.04 -23.39 -5.57
C ALA A 325 1.35 -23.70 -6.92
N SER A 326 0.37 -22.90 -7.29
CA SER A 326 -0.41 -23.14 -8.52
C SER A 326 -1.14 -21.89 -9.00
N ALA A 327 -1.64 -21.94 -10.24
CA ALA A 327 -2.53 -20.91 -10.77
C ALA A 327 -3.86 -20.80 -9.99
N LYS A 328 -4.31 -21.88 -9.35
CA LYS A 328 -5.51 -21.91 -8.51
C LYS A 328 -5.31 -21.15 -7.20
N SER A 329 -4.10 -21.20 -6.62
CA SER A 329 -3.76 -20.46 -5.40
C SER A 329 -3.58 -18.96 -5.61
N LEU A 330 -3.42 -18.53 -6.87
CA LEU A 330 -3.34 -17.12 -7.25
C LEU A 330 -4.22 -16.87 -8.50
N PRO A 331 -5.55 -16.84 -8.38
CA PRO A 331 -6.42 -16.59 -9.52
C PRO A 331 -6.24 -15.18 -10.08
N VAL A 332 -6.45 -15.01 -11.40
CA VAL A 332 -6.59 -13.68 -12.00
C VAL A 332 -7.78 -12.99 -11.34
N LEU A 333 -7.58 -11.77 -10.89
CA LEU A 333 -8.63 -11.01 -10.21
C LEU A 333 -9.75 -10.63 -11.19
N GLN A 334 -10.99 -10.98 -10.82
CA GLN A 334 -12.18 -10.72 -11.62
C GLN A 334 -13.21 -9.85 -10.88
N SER A 335 -12.81 -9.25 -9.76
CA SER A 335 -13.53 -8.19 -9.05
C SER A 335 -12.53 -7.29 -8.34
N LEU A 336 -12.73 -5.97 -8.39
CA LEU A 336 -11.94 -5.00 -7.62
C LEU A 336 -12.52 -4.80 -6.21
N ILE A 337 -13.80 -5.14 -6.03
CA ILE A 337 -14.53 -4.93 -4.77
C ILE A 337 -14.30 -6.08 -3.81
N PHE A 338 -14.61 -7.30 -4.24
CA PHE A 338 -14.47 -8.50 -3.42
C PHE A 338 -13.30 -9.36 -3.89
N LYS A 339 -12.62 -10.02 -2.96
CA LYS A 339 -11.54 -10.96 -3.27
C LYS A 339 -12.11 -12.37 -3.47
N PRO A 340 -11.43 -13.26 -4.21
CA PRO A 340 -11.94 -14.60 -4.52
C PRO A 340 -12.27 -15.49 -3.31
N PHE A 341 -11.75 -15.16 -2.12
CA PHE A 341 -12.01 -15.87 -0.87
C PHE A 341 -13.16 -15.25 -0.04
N GLU A 342 -13.75 -14.15 -0.50
CA GLU A 342 -14.89 -13.49 0.14
C GLU A 342 -16.19 -14.06 -0.45
N GLU A 343 -17.15 -14.41 0.40
CA GLU A 343 -18.42 -15.04 0.01
C GLU A 343 -19.19 -14.23 -1.05
N PRO A 344 -19.25 -12.87 -1.01
CA PRO A 344 -19.97 -12.08 -2.02
C PRO A 344 -19.26 -11.96 -3.38
N TYR A 345 -18.09 -12.58 -3.57
CA TYR A 345 -17.31 -12.46 -4.80
C TYR A 345 -18.11 -12.86 -6.04
N GLN A 346 -18.08 -11.99 -7.06
CA GLN A 346 -18.59 -12.27 -8.40
C GLN A 346 -17.51 -11.92 -9.45
N PRO A 347 -17.30 -12.78 -10.46
CA PRO A 347 -16.25 -12.57 -11.46
C PRO A 347 -16.69 -11.57 -12.54
N ASN A 348 -17.08 -10.35 -12.15
CA ASN A 348 -17.66 -9.34 -13.04
C ASN A 348 -16.74 -8.95 -14.21
N TRP A 349 -15.42 -9.06 -14.06
CA TRP A 349 -14.41 -8.74 -15.08
C TRP A 349 -14.08 -9.91 -16.02
N ALA A 350 -14.67 -11.10 -15.83
CA ALA A 350 -14.40 -12.28 -16.64
C ALA A 350 -14.76 -12.11 -18.13
N LYS A 351 -15.64 -11.16 -18.45
CA LYS A 351 -16.00 -10.83 -19.84
C LYS A 351 -14.83 -10.26 -20.68
N PHE A 352 -13.75 -9.80 -20.04
CA PHE A 352 -12.53 -9.34 -20.70
C PHE A 352 -11.47 -10.43 -20.70
N GLY A 353 -11.71 -11.48 -21.51
CA GLY A 353 -10.69 -12.48 -21.83
C GLY A 353 -9.61 -11.89 -22.72
N PHE A 354 -8.39 -12.46 -22.63
CA PHE A 354 -7.28 -12.12 -23.51
C PHE A 354 -7.60 -12.50 -24.97
N ASN A 355 -7.52 -11.51 -25.86
CA ASN A 355 -7.68 -11.70 -27.29
C ASN A 355 -7.08 -10.51 -28.05
N GLN A 356 -5.85 -10.67 -28.51
CA GLN A 356 -5.11 -9.61 -29.21
C GLN A 356 -5.75 -9.21 -30.56
N GLN A 357 -6.28 -10.17 -31.32
CA GLN A 357 -6.96 -9.84 -32.57
C GLN A 357 -8.24 -9.01 -32.33
N LYS A 358 -8.98 -9.34 -31.26
CA LYS A 358 -10.15 -8.54 -30.86
C LYS A 358 -9.73 -7.11 -30.47
N ALA A 359 -8.60 -6.94 -29.77
CA ALA A 359 -8.06 -5.61 -29.44
C ALA A 359 -7.77 -4.77 -30.69
N ILE A 360 -7.11 -5.37 -31.68
CA ILE A 360 -6.86 -4.76 -33.00
C ILE A 360 -8.19 -4.39 -33.70
N ASN A 361 -9.13 -5.32 -33.77
CA ASN A 361 -10.42 -5.11 -34.43
C ASN A 361 -11.24 -3.98 -33.78
N ILE A 362 -11.17 -3.84 -32.44
CA ILE A 362 -11.80 -2.74 -31.70
C ILE A 362 -11.22 -1.39 -32.19
N LEU A 363 -9.90 -1.26 -32.25
CA LEU A 363 -9.24 -0.01 -32.66
C LEU A 363 -9.51 0.31 -34.14
N LYS A 364 -9.33 -0.67 -35.01
CA LYS A 364 -9.61 -0.53 -36.46
C LYS A 364 -11.06 -0.13 -36.71
N GLY A 365 -12.02 -0.75 -36.05
CA GLY A 365 -13.45 -0.48 -36.17
C GLY A 365 -13.87 0.91 -35.66
N LYS A 366 -12.98 1.63 -34.98
CA LYS A 366 -13.16 3.02 -34.52
C LYS A 366 -12.38 4.04 -35.38
N GLY A 367 -11.89 3.61 -36.55
CA GLY A 367 -11.19 4.48 -37.49
C GLY A 367 -9.76 4.82 -37.07
N CYS A 368 -9.15 4.08 -36.14
CA CYS A 368 -7.73 4.20 -35.86
C CYS A 368 -6.91 3.68 -37.04
N THR A 369 -5.77 4.30 -37.34
CA THR A 369 -4.87 3.98 -38.45
C THR A 369 -3.43 3.81 -37.98
N GLY A 370 -2.55 3.27 -38.83
CA GLY A 370 -1.12 3.14 -38.54
C GLY A 370 -0.75 2.02 -37.58
N GLY A 371 -1.68 1.14 -37.23
CA GLY A 371 -1.42 -0.03 -36.38
C GLY A 371 -1.40 -1.35 -37.17
N PRO A 372 -1.03 -2.46 -36.52
CA PRO A 372 -0.90 -3.77 -37.18
C PRO A 372 -2.25 -4.38 -37.56
N ALA A 373 -2.28 -5.13 -38.68
CA ALA A 373 -3.49 -5.85 -39.09
C ALA A 373 -3.76 -7.12 -38.28
N LYS A 374 -2.71 -7.72 -37.71
CA LYS A 374 -2.72 -8.92 -36.85
C LYS A 374 -1.67 -8.75 -35.72
N PRO A 375 -1.80 -9.50 -34.62
CA PRO A 375 -0.77 -9.47 -33.57
C PRO A 375 0.61 -9.84 -34.13
N THR A 376 1.58 -8.94 -33.94
CA THR A 376 2.92 -9.07 -34.53
C THR A 376 3.98 -8.89 -33.46
N ALA A 377 4.81 -9.92 -33.25
CA ALA A 377 5.97 -9.79 -32.35
C ALA A 377 6.93 -8.73 -32.90
N ASN A 378 7.53 -7.93 -31.99
CA ASN A 378 8.44 -6.82 -32.34
C ASN A 378 7.80 -5.76 -33.27
N ASN A 379 6.49 -5.57 -33.20
CA ASN A 379 5.76 -4.57 -33.95
C ASN A 379 6.27 -3.15 -33.65
N SER A 380 6.44 -2.32 -34.69
CA SER A 380 6.79 -0.90 -34.58
C SER A 380 5.58 0.02 -34.80
N ASP A 381 4.51 -0.51 -35.38
CA ASP A 381 3.35 0.26 -35.78
C ASP A 381 2.44 0.55 -34.59
N ILE A 382 2.18 1.81 -34.33
CA ILE A 382 1.35 2.23 -33.20
C ILE A 382 0.12 2.96 -33.73
N TRP A 383 -1.06 2.54 -33.28
CA TRP A 383 -2.32 3.15 -33.66
C TRP A 383 -2.35 4.65 -33.38
N SER A 384 -2.86 5.41 -34.32
CA SER A 384 -3.32 6.79 -34.16
C SER A 384 -4.83 6.81 -34.35
N CYS A 385 -5.55 7.33 -33.36
CA CYS A 385 -7.00 7.35 -33.37
C CYS A 385 -7.56 8.75 -33.58
N PRO A 386 -8.70 8.91 -34.28
CA PRO A 386 -9.30 10.21 -34.59
C PRO A 386 -9.53 11.05 -33.32
N GLY A 387 -9.06 12.31 -33.36
CA GLY A 387 -9.25 13.28 -32.29
C GLY A 387 -8.46 13.06 -31.00
N VAL A 388 -7.70 11.95 -30.89
CA VAL A 388 -6.94 11.63 -29.66
C VAL A 388 -5.49 11.21 -29.89
N GLY A 389 -5.08 11.06 -31.15
CA GLY A 389 -3.69 10.85 -31.53
C GLY A 389 -3.15 9.43 -31.30
N LYS A 390 -1.83 9.33 -31.18
CA LYS A 390 -1.07 8.10 -31.08
C LYS A 390 -1.30 7.41 -29.74
N LEU A 391 -1.50 6.08 -29.72
CA LEU A 391 -1.72 5.30 -28.51
C LEU A 391 -0.40 4.91 -27.83
N SER A 392 0.25 5.92 -27.24
CA SER A 392 1.51 5.79 -26.49
C SER A 392 1.29 6.34 -25.07
N PHE A 393 1.36 5.49 -24.06
CA PHE A 393 0.95 5.81 -22.69
C PHE A 393 2.08 5.70 -21.69
N ARG A 394 2.19 6.69 -20.80
CA ARG A 394 3.10 6.67 -19.65
C ARG A 394 2.63 5.60 -18.66
N PHE A 395 3.47 4.61 -18.44
CA PHE A 395 3.22 3.56 -17.44
C PHE A 395 4.01 3.88 -16.17
N THR A 396 3.29 4.21 -15.12
CA THR A 396 3.87 4.62 -13.83
C THR A 396 3.80 3.48 -12.82
N THR A 397 4.90 3.26 -12.12
CA THR A 397 4.97 2.38 -10.94
C THR A 397 6.20 2.70 -10.10
N THR A 398 6.37 2.02 -8.95
CA THR A 398 7.56 2.18 -8.10
C THR A 398 8.80 1.55 -8.72
N SER A 399 9.94 2.24 -8.64
CA SER A 399 11.26 1.66 -8.90
C SER A 399 11.67 0.67 -7.78
N GLY A 400 12.63 -0.20 -8.06
CA GLY A 400 13.16 -1.18 -7.09
C GLY A 400 12.32 -2.46 -6.93
N ASN A 401 11.09 -2.49 -7.45
CA ASN A 401 10.25 -3.69 -7.45
C ASN A 401 10.45 -4.50 -8.73
N GLN A 402 11.25 -5.56 -8.65
CA GLN A 402 11.60 -6.41 -9.79
C GLN A 402 10.37 -7.04 -10.47
N LEU A 403 9.38 -7.55 -9.70
CA LEU A 403 8.20 -8.16 -10.30
C LEU A 403 7.29 -7.16 -11.02
N ARG A 404 7.21 -5.92 -10.55
CA ARG A 404 6.49 -4.86 -11.28
C ARG A 404 7.20 -4.47 -12.57
N ALA A 405 8.54 -4.38 -12.54
CA ALA A 405 9.32 -4.15 -13.75
C ALA A 405 9.10 -5.27 -14.78
N LEU A 406 9.18 -6.53 -14.39
CA LEU A 406 8.90 -7.68 -15.25
C LEU A 406 7.43 -7.71 -15.74
N THR A 407 6.48 -7.34 -14.89
CA THR A 407 5.07 -7.20 -15.30
C THR A 407 4.91 -6.16 -16.39
N PHE A 408 5.58 -5.01 -16.22
CA PHE A 408 5.60 -3.96 -17.24
C PHE A 408 6.19 -4.47 -18.57
N GLU A 409 7.35 -5.13 -18.55
CA GLU A 409 8.01 -5.65 -19.74
C GLU A 409 7.11 -6.63 -20.52
N VAL A 410 6.45 -7.55 -19.82
CA VAL A 410 5.52 -8.50 -20.45
C VAL A 410 4.30 -7.77 -21.00
N ALA A 411 3.68 -6.87 -20.24
CA ALA A 411 2.52 -6.10 -20.67
C ALA A 411 2.86 -5.17 -21.86
N GLN A 412 4.02 -4.50 -21.83
CA GLN A 412 4.53 -3.67 -22.91
C GLN A 412 4.67 -4.48 -24.20
N LYS A 413 5.31 -5.67 -24.13
CA LYS A 413 5.49 -6.54 -25.30
C LYS A 413 4.14 -7.01 -25.85
N GLN A 414 3.21 -7.40 -25.00
CA GLN A 414 1.87 -7.84 -25.40
C GLN A 414 1.08 -6.71 -26.06
N LEU A 415 1.08 -5.51 -25.49
CA LEU A 415 0.37 -4.35 -26.03
C LEU A 415 1.02 -3.80 -27.29
N LYS A 416 2.34 -3.80 -27.35
CA LYS A 416 3.08 -3.39 -28.54
C LYS A 416 2.74 -4.28 -29.74
N SER A 417 2.55 -5.59 -29.54
CA SER A 417 2.15 -6.52 -30.61
C SER A 417 0.77 -6.20 -31.21
N VAL A 418 -0.06 -5.47 -30.50
CA VAL A 418 -1.38 -5.00 -30.97
C VAL A 418 -1.40 -3.51 -31.32
N GLY A 419 -0.23 -2.85 -31.37
CA GLY A 419 -0.11 -1.44 -31.76
C GLY A 419 -0.41 -0.43 -30.66
N ILE A 420 -0.25 -0.80 -29.38
CA ILE A 420 -0.33 0.10 -28.24
C ILE A 420 1.02 0.13 -27.53
N GLU A 421 1.56 1.32 -27.31
CA GLU A 421 2.87 1.52 -26.68
C GLU A 421 2.71 1.88 -25.20
N LEU A 422 3.57 1.31 -24.34
CA LEU A 422 3.76 1.73 -22.97
C LEU A 422 5.16 2.31 -22.81
N VAL A 423 5.24 3.51 -22.23
CA VAL A 423 6.49 4.21 -21.94
C VAL A 423 6.73 4.18 -20.42
N PRO A 424 7.84 3.62 -19.93
CA PRO A 424 8.06 3.47 -18.50
C PRO A 424 8.30 4.82 -17.82
N ARG A 425 7.66 5.02 -16.66
CA ARG A 425 7.85 6.15 -15.74
C ARG A 425 7.93 5.63 -14.33
N PHE A 426 9.08 5.04 -13.96
CA PHE A 426 9.29 4.47 -12.64
C PHE A 426 9.98 5.48 -11.72
N GLY A 427 9.60 5.48 -10.44
CA GLY A 427 10.19 6.38 -9.45
C GLY A 427 10.20 5.80 -8.04
N PRO A 428 10.92 6.44 -7.12
CA PRO A 428 10.89 6.07 -5.70
C PRO A 428 9.47 6.12 -5.13
N ALA A 429 9.13 5.19 -4.25
CA ALA A 429 7.77 5.06 -3.71
C ALA A 429 7.24 6.36 -3.10
N GLY A 430 8.05 7.07 -2.30
CA GLY A 430 7.66 8.36 -1.70
C GLY A 430 7.25 9.41 -2.74
N THR A 431 8.03 9.55 -3.83
CA THR A 431 7.70 10.47 -4.92
C THR A 431 6.45 10.02 -5.68
N VAL A 432 6.38 8.72 -5.99
CA VAL A 432 5.32 8.16 -6.81
C VAL A 432 3.96 8.26 -6.09
N PHE A 433 3.89 7.91 -4.82
CA PHE A 433 2.65 7.95 -4.04
C PHE A 433 2.35 9.31 -3.42
N GLY A 434 3.38 10.03 -2.96
CA GLY A 434 3.18 11.33 -2.30
C GLY A 434 2.95 12.49 -3.27
N GLN A 435 3.41 12.38 -4.52
CA GLN A 435 3.37 13.48 -5.48
C GLN A 435 2.69 13.11 -6.79
N VAL A 436 3.15 12.03 -7.47
CA VAL A 436 2.69 11.70 -8.82
C VAL A 436 1.24 11.21 -8.82
N LEU A 437 0.91 10.26 -7.94
CA LEU A 437 -0.45 9.69 -7.86
C LEU A 437 -1.52 10.76 -7.58
N PRO A 438 -1.38 11.61 -6.54
CA PRO A 438 -2.39 12.64 -6.25
C PRO A 438 -2.45 13.75 -7.32
N SER A 439 -1.35 14.02 -8.02
CA SER A 439 -1.31 15.07 -9.05
C SER A 439 -2.17 14.76 -10.28
N GLY A 440 -2.51 13.47 -10.53
CA GLY A 440 -3.17 12.98 -11.73
C GLY A 440 -2.31 13.05 -13.00
N ASP A 441 -1.02 13.42 -12.91
CA ASP A 441 -0.09 13.51 -14.04
C ASP A 441 0.53 12.15 -14.38
N TRP A 442 -0.31 11.24 -14.86
CA TRP A 442 0.03 9.89 -15.31
C TRP A 442 -1.04 9.36 -16.26
N ASP A 443 -0.78 8.26 -16.96
CA ASP A 443 -1.74 7.66 -17.90
C ASP A 443 -2.24 6.30 -17.41
N ILE A 444 -1.31 5.40 -17.09
CA ILE A 444 -1.58 4.08 -16.50
C ILE A 444 -0.69 3.95 -15.25
N PHE A 445 -1.29 3.59 -14.13
CA PHE A 445 -0.57 3.50 -12.87
C PHE A 445 -0.75 2.12 -12.23
N MET A 446 0.35 1.36 -12.12
CA MET A 446 0.34 0.05 -11.48
C MET A 446 0.78 0.13 -10.02
N PHE A 447 -0.07 -0.32 -9.12
CA PHE A 447 0.22 -0.41 -7.69
C PHE A 447 -0.69 -1.41 -6.99
N THR A 448 -0.53 -1.54 -5.67
CA THR A 448 -1.35 -2.41 -4.82
C THR A 448 -2.25 -1.55 -3.95
N TRP A 449 -3.56 -1.77 -4.00
CA TRP A 449 -4.44 -1.34 -2.93
C TRP A 449 -4.33 -2.29 -1.74
N LEU A 450 -4.30 -1.71 -0.57
CA LEU A 450 -4.27 -2.41 0.72
C LEU A 450 -5.65 -2.29 1.36
N GLY A 451 -6.13 -3.37 1.94
CA GLY A 451 -7.47 -3.38 2.49
C GLY A 451 -7.61 -4.25 3.73
N GLY A 452 -8.86 -4.45 4.10
CA GLY A 452 -9.30 -5.31 5.18
C GLY A 452 -10.75 -5.76 4.92
N PRO A 453 -11.36 -6.50 5.85
CA PRO A 453 -12.72 -7.03 5.67
C PRO A 453 -13.81 -5.98 5.40
N THR A 454 -13.57 -4.74 5.82
CA THR A 454 -14.52 -3.64 5.62
C THR A 454 -14.24 -2.79 4.39
N SER A 455 -13.18 -3.08 3.63
CA SER A 455 -12.77 -2.26 2.48
C SER A 455 -13.82 -2.16 1.38
N SER A 456 -14.68 -3.17 1.22
CA SER A 456 -15.80 -3.10 0.28
C SER A 456 -16.80 -2.00 0.63
N ALA A 457 -16.99 -1.69 1.92
CA ALA A 457 -17.88 -0.63 2.37
C ALA A 457 -17.37 0.78 2.04
N THR A 458 -16.06 0.93 1.78
CA THR A 458 -15.41 2.21 1.43
C THR A 458 -15.17 2.37 -0.09
N SER A 459 -15.84 1.57 -0.91
CA SER A 459 -15.65 1.58 -2.38
C SER A 459 -16.03 2.91 -3.03
N PHE A 460 -16.86 3.73 -2.39
CA PHE A 460 -17.17 5.07 -2.88
C PHE A 460 -15.93 5.96 -2.93
N GLY A 461 -15.10 5.94 -1.90
CA GLY A 461 -13.87 6.72 -1.85
C GLY A 461 -12.90 6.40 -3.00
N LEU A 462 -12.91 5.16 -3.51
CA LEU A 462 -12.02 4.71 -4.58
C LEU A 462 -12.63 4.87 -5.97
N TYR A 463 -13.94 4.62 -6.14
CA TYR A 463 -14.58 4.48 -7.46
C TYR A 463 -15.79 5.40 -7.65
N GLY A 464 -16.22 6.12 -6.61
CA GLY A 464 -17.30 7.11 -6.70
C GLY A 464 -16.84 8.43 -7.31
N CYS A 465 -17.76 9.17 -7.92
CA CYS A 465 -17.49 10.51 -8.43
C CYS A 465 -17.06 11.44 -7.29
N GLY A 466 -15.84 11.96 -7.34
CA GLY A 466 -15.29 12.83 -6.30
C GLY A 466 -14.90 12.10 -5.01
N GLY A 467 -14.74 10.77 -5.04
CA GLY A 467 -14.21 10.02 -3.90
C GLY A 467 -12.78 10.47 -3.54
N ASP A 468 -12.49 10.56 -2.26
CA ASP A 468 -11.24 11.14 -1.71
C ASP A 468 -9.96 10.46 -2.22
N GLN A 469 -10.03 9.18 -2.57
CA GLN A 469 -8.91 8.38 -3.09
C GLN A 469 -9.14 7.92 -4.55
N ASN A 470 -10.09 8.53 -5.25
CA ASN A 470 -10.33 8.28 -6.68
C ASN A 470 -9.31 9.05 -7.53
N TYR A 471 -8.03 8.70 -7.39
CA TYR A 471 -6.92 9.36 -8.10
C TYR A 471 -7.00 9.23 -9.63
N MET A 472 -7.72 8.24 -10.13
CA MET A 472 -7.96 8.04 -11.56
C MET A 472 -9.00 9.00 -12.16
N ASN A 473 -9.70 9.78 -11.33
CA ASN A 473 -10.78 10.69 -11.73
C ASN A 473 -11.92 9.99 -12.49
N TYR A 474 -12.15 8.71 -12.21
CA TYR A 474 -13.27 7.97 -12.79
C TYR A 474 -14.59 8.48 -12.24
N CYS A 475 -15.57 8.68 -13.11
CA CYS A 475 -16.91 9.07 -12.70
C CYS A 475 -17.96 8.46 -13.62
N ASN A 476 -18.72 7.52 -13.08
CA ASN A 476 -19.99 7.06 -13.65
C ASN A 476 -21.07 7.28 -12.59
N LYS A 477 -21.98 8.21 -12.84
CA LYS A 477 -22.95 8.64 -11.85
C LYS A 477 -23.80 7.47 -11.32
N LYS A 478 -24.24 6.54 -12.19
CA LYS A 478 -25.06 5.39 -11.77
C LYS A 478 -24.28 4.44 -10.84
N ALA A 479 -23.02 4.14 -11.17
CA ALA A 479 -22.16 3.34 -10.30
C ALA A 479 -21.85 4.07 -8.99
N SER A 480 -21.56 5.37 -9.06
CA SER A 480 -21.30 6.22 -7.92
C SER A 480 -22.46 6.28 -6.92
N ASP A 481 -23.69 6.45 -7.41
CA ASP A 481 -24.88 6.48 -6.57
C ASP A 481 -25.09 5.12 -5.85
N LEU A 482 -24.78 3.99 -6.51
CA LEU A 482 -24.80 2.67 -5.89
C LEU A 482 -23.69 2.50 -4.85
N TYR A 483 -22.46 2.91 -5.14
CA TYR A 483 -21.37 2.90 -4.15
C TYR A 483 -21.74 3.74 -2.91
N LYS A 484 -22.31 4.93 -3.12
CA LYS A 484 -22.77 5.79 -2.02
C LYS A 484 -23.91 5.14 -1.23
N THR A 485 -24.85 4.46 -1.89
CA THR A 485 -25.91 3.70 -1.22
C THR A 485 -25.34 2.55 -0.39
N ALA A 486 -24.40 1.80 -0.95
CA ALA A 486 -23.73 0.70 -0.24
C ALA A 486 -23.00 1.17 1.03
N GLN A 487 -22.35 2.34 0.97
CA GLN A 487 -21.66 2.97 2.11
C GLN A 487 -22.58 3.17 3.32
N PHE A 488 -23.88 3.38 3.09
CA PHE A 488 -24.89 3.58 4.14
C PHE A 488 -25.83 2.39 4.33
N THR A 489 -25.46 1.22 3.81
CA THR A 489 -26.22 -0.03 3.97
C THR A 489 -25.50 -0.93 4.98
N PRO A 490 -25.92 -0.96 6.27
CA PRO A 490 -25.27 -1.77 7.30
C PRO A 490 -25.40 -3.28 7.07
N ASP A 491 -26.54 -3.73 6.50
CA ASP A 491 -26.78 -5.14 6.17
C ASP A 491 -25.73 -5.62 5.15
N PRO A 492 -24.86 -6.59 5.49
CA PRO A 492 -23.75 -6.99 4.63
C PRO A 492 -24.22 -7.69 3.34
N VAL A 493 -25.33 -8.41 3.37
CA VAL A 493 -25.87 -9.12 2.19
C VAL A 493 -26.42 -8.12 1.18
N LYS A 494 -27.28 -7.21 1.63
CA LYS A 494 -27.82 -6.14 0.77
C LYS A 494 -26.70 -5.24 0.24
N ARG A 495 -25.74 -4.88 1.09
CA ARG A 495 -24.59 -4.08 0.67
C ARG A 495 -23.80 -4.78 -0.43
N ALA A 496 -23.51 -6.07 -0.29
CA ALA A 496 -22.80 -6.85 -1.30
C ALA A 496 -23.57 -6.92 -2.64
N GLN A 497 -24.87 -7.05 -2.61
CA GLN A 497 -25.71 -7.01 -3.82
C GLN A 497 -25.59 -5.66 -4.55
N ILE A 498 -25.69 -4.55 -3.81
CA ILE A 498 -25.55 -3.20 -4.36
C ILE A 498 -24.15 -2.99 -4.94
N LEU A 499 -23.11 -3.41 -4.23
CA LEU A 499 -21.72 -3.29 -4.67
C LEU A 499 -21.44 -4.08 -5.95
N ASN A 500 -21.97 -5.31 -6.06
CA ASN A 500 -21.85 -6.10 -7.28
C ASN A 500 -22.62 -5.46 -8.46
N GLN A 501 -23.76 -4.81 -8.22
CA GLN A 501 -24.46 -4.03 -9.25
C GLN A 501 -23.64 -2.82 -9.71
N ALA A 502 -23.04 -2.08 -8.77
CA ALA A 502 -22.18 -0.95 -9.08
C ALA A 502 -20.97 -1.39 -9.91
N GLU A 503 -20.32 -2.49 -9.52
CA GLU A 503 -19.17 -3.03 -10.24
C GLU A 503 -19.53 -3.50 -11.65
N LYS A 504 -20.68 -4.13 -11.86
CA LYS A 504 -21.16 -4.51 -13.22
C LYS A 504 -21.28 -3.30 -14.15
N ILE A 505 -21.65 -2.13 -13.63
CA ILE A 505 -21.66 -0.87 -14.41
C ILE A 505 -20.22 -0.42 -14.66
N MET A 506 -19.40 -0.34 -13.63
CA MET A 506 -18.02 0.11 -13.70
C MET A 506 -17.18 -0.72 -14.68
N VAL A 507 -17.37 -2.03 -14.71
CA VAL A 507 -16.66 -2.95 -15.62
C VAL A 507 -16.85 -2.58 -17.09
N ASN A 508 -18.02 -2.03 -17.47
CA ASN A 508 -18.25 -1.61 -18.87
C ASN A 508 -17.36 -0.43 -19.28
N ASP A 509 -16.98 0.41 -18.31
CA ASP A 509 -16.15 1.60 -18.55
C ASP A 509 -14.67 1.29 -18.52
N VAL A 510 -14.25 0.16 -17.94
CA VAL A 510 -12.84 -0.27 -17.80
C VAL A 510 -11.96 0.83 -17.19
N PRO A 511 -12.23 1.29 -15.96
CA PRO A 511 -11.39 2.31 -15.34
C PRO A 511 -10.06 1.74 -14.83
N SER A 512 -9.95 0.43 -14.69
CA SER A 512 -8.77 -0.26 -14.21
C SER A 512 -8.60 -1.62 -14.88
N VAL A 513 -7.40 -2.19 -14.81
CA VAL A 513 -7.11 -3.57 -15.22
C VAL A 513 -6.78 -4.37 -13.96
N PRO A 514 -7.73 -5.16 -13.41
CA PRO A 514 -7.45 -5.99 -12.25
C PRO A 514 -6.47 -7.10 -12.62
N MET A 515 -5.39 -7.27 -11.84
CA MET A 515 -4.34 -8.25 -12.13
C MET A 515 -4.55 -9.54 -11.31
N TYR A 516 -4.22 -9.51 -10.04
CA TYR A 516 -4.34 -10.65 -9.12
C TYR A 516 -4.36 -10.17 -7.66
N VAL A 517 -4.87 -11.02 -6.76
CA VAL A 517 -4.69 -10.81 -5.31
C VAL A 517 -3.21 -10.99 -5.01
N ARG A 518 -2.56 -9.98 -4.43
CA ARG A 518 -1.14 -10.08 -4.09
C ARG A 518 -0.95 -11.03 -2.91
N PRO A 519 -0.15 -12.10 -3.02
CA PRO A 519 0.17 -12.94 -1.87
C PRO A 519 1.03 -12.15 -0.88
N GLY A 520 0.69 -12.24 0.40
CA GLY A 520 1.51 -11.73 1.49
C GLY A 520 2.63 -12.71 1.81
N PHE A 521 3.79 -12.20 2.18
CA PHE A 521 4.93 -12.96 2.69
C PHE A 521 5.47 -12.28 3.93
N LEU A 522 5.69 -13.06 4.97
CA LEU A 522 6.44 -12.65 6.16
C LEU A 522 7.59 -13.62 6.37
N ILE A 523 8.80 -13.10 6.42
CA ILE A 523 10.01 -13.90 6.60
C ILE A 523 10.71 -13.43 7.86
N ASN A 524 11.05 -14.37 8.73
CA ASN A 524 11.87 -14.07 9.89
C ASN A 524 12.96 -15.12 10.08
N SER A 525 14.12 -14.69 10.59
CA SER A 525 15.15 -15.63 11.06
C SER A 525 14.58 -16.50 12.19
N THR A 526 15.06 -17.74 12.29
CA THR A 526 14.61 -18.68 13.35
C THR A 526 14.98 -18.20 14.75
N GLY A 527 15.95 -17.26 14.88
CA GLY A 527 16.30 -16.59 16.12
C GLY A 527 15.27 -15.56 16.61
N VAL A 528 14.30 -15.16 15.77
CA VAL A 528 13.19 -14.28 16.18
C VAL A 528 11.92 -15.11 16.23
N LYS A 529 11.26 -15.13 17.40
CA LYS A 529 9.97 -15.81 17.61
C LYS A 529 8.86 -14.78 17.71
N GLY A 530 7.66 -15.16 17.26
CA GLY A 530 6.44 -14.35 17.42
C GLY A 530 5.93 -13.58 16.21
N PRO A 531 6.72 -13.25 15.16
CA PRO A 531 6.15 -12.63 13.97
C PRO A 531 5.06 -13.51 13.34
N VAL A 532 3.90 -12.91 13.05
CA VAL A 532 2.76 -13.60 12.42
C VAL A 532 2.24 -12.73 11.29
N LEU A 533 2.10 -13.34 10.10
CA LEU A 533 1.57 -12.68 8.90
C LEU A 533 0.15 -12.17 9.16
N ASN A 534 -0.10 -10.91 8.85
CA ASN A 534 -1.43 -10.32 8.90
C ASN A 534 -1.94 -10.07 7.47
N PRO A 535 -3.13 -10.56 7.10
CA PRO A 535 -3.67 -10.42 5.74
C PRO A 535 -4.28 -9.04 5.46
N THR A 536 -4.26 -8.12 6.43
CA THR A 536 -4.89 -6.80 6.34
C THR A 536 -3.86 -5.68 6.36
N GLN A 537 -4.32 -4.45 6.19
CA GLN A 537 -3.48 -3.24 6.32
C GLN A 537 -2.85 -3.04 7.72
N GLN A 538 -3.20 -3.86 8.71
CA GLN A 538 -2.55 -3.84 10.02
C GLN A 538 -1.07 -4.22 9.92
N GLY A 539 -0.71 -5.05 8.95
CA GLY A 539 0.67 -5.39 8.59
C GLY A 539 1.41 -6.27 9.58
N SER A 540 2.66 -6.53 9.29
CA SER A 540 3.50 -7.48 10.03
C SER A 540 3.80 -7.07 11.48
N THR A 541 3.74 -5.79 11.78
CA THR A 541 4.05 -5.26 13.13
C THR A 541 2.88 -5.36 14.12
N TRP A 542 1.72 -5.81 13.70
CA TRP A 542 0.47 -5.84 14.48
C TRP A 542 0.59 -6.51 15.86
N ASN A 543 1.55 -7.40 16.03
CA ASN A 543 1.82 -8.14 17.27
C ASN A 543 3.29 -8.03 17.72
N ALA A 544 3.97 -6.93 17.38
CA ALA A 544 5.41 -6.77 17.63
C ALA A 544 5.78 -6.83 19.12
N GLU A 545 4.85 -6.53 20.01
CA GLU A 545 5.05 -6.68 21.46
C GLU A 545 5.24 -8.13 21.91
N LEU A 546 4.80 -9.09 21.11
CA LEU A 546 4.93 -10.51 21.41
C LEU A 546 6.24 -11.12 20.88
N TRP A 547 7.00 -10.36 20.10
CA TRP A 547 8.24 -10.84 19.51
C TRP A 547 9.33 -10.99 20.56
N SER A 548 10.15 -12.03 20.39
CA SER A 548 11.32 -12.28 21.25
C SER A 548 12.50 -12.76 20.42
N THR A 549 13.70 -12.48 20.88
CA THR A 549 14.94 -13.03 20.35
C THR A 549 15.33 -14.26 21.15
N SER A 550 15.78 -15.34 20.47
CA SER A 550 16.52 -16.41 21.13
C SER A 550 17.90 -15.85 21.49
N ASN A 551 18.28 -15.91 22.74
CA ASN A 551 19.62 -15.55 23.20
C ASN A 551 20.67 -16.46 22.55
#